data_496cda913b5fb0f379b9f6123d7de053
#
_entry.id   496cda913b5fb0f379b9f6123d7de053
#
_cell.length_a   1.000
_cell.length_b   1.000
_cell.length_c   1.000
_cell.angle_alpha   90.00
_cell.angle_beta   90.00
_cell.angle_gamma   90.00
#
_symmetry.space_group_name_H-M   'P 1'
#
loop_
_entity.id
_entity.type
_entity.pdbx_description
1 polymer ?
#
loop_
_entity_poly.entity_id
_entity_poly.type
_entity_poly.pdbx_seq_one_letter_code
_entity_poly.pdbx_strand_id
1 'polypeptide(L)'
;MDEYEIEEKCQSYEVTDFQHNFEIEHPTTTLQQWGLHIHSNHYELLVFIRGNAECWIEGRRKKLEYGDVVIVNPREIHRIFILDNTEYERIVIHVSDSMLKE
;
A
#
# COMPACT_ATOMS: atom_id res chain seq x y z
N MET A 1 20.85 -3.00 4.22
CA MET A 1 19.93 -4.07 4.64
C MET A 1 18.91 -4.26 3.52
N ASP A 2 18.81 -5.45 3.04
CA ASP A 2 17.84 -5.74 1.98
C ASP A 2 16.45 -6.02 2.56
N GLU A 3 15.51 -6.23 1.69
CA GLU A 3 14.12 -6.39 2.08
C GLU A 3 13.86 -7.67 2.83
N TYR A 4 14.58 -8.73 2.50
CA TYR A 4 14.41 -10.00 3.18
C TYR A 4 14.76 -9.87 4.66
N GLU A 5 15.79 -9.12 4.97
CA GLU A 5 16.14 -8.89 6.35
C GLU A 5 15.07 -8.12 7.10
N ILE A 6 14.44 -7.15 6.44
CA ILE A 6 13.33 -6.41 7.02
C ILE A 6 12.16 -7.33 7.27
N GLU A 7 11.81 -8.16 6.31
CA GLU A 7 10.70 -9.09 6.44
C GLU A 7 10.92 -10.11 7.54
N GLU A 8 12.12 -10.67 7.61
CA GLU A 8 12.44 -11.66 8.62
C GLU A 8 12.42 -11.10 10.03
N LYS A 9 12.85 -9.85 10.19
CA LYS A 9 12.90 -9.19 11.50
C LYS A 9 11.55 -8.64 11.90
N CYS A 10 10.76 -8.23 10.95
CA CYS A 10 9.47 -7.60 11.19
C CYS A 10 8.37 -8.64 11.05
N GLN A 11 8.24 -9.49 12.04
CA GLN A 11 7.20 -10.51 12.04
C GLN A 11 5.84 -9.96 12.44
N SER A 12 5.83 -8.76 13.00
CA SER A 12 4.61 -8.09 13.35
C SER A 12 4.19 -7.13 12.25
N TYR A 13 2.92 -6.98 12.08
CA TYR A 13 2.34 -6.02 11.17
C TYR A 13 1.22 -5.29 11.87
N GLU A 14 0.89 -4.13 11.37
CA GLU A 14 -0.20 -3.32 11.91
C GLU A 14 -1.49 -3.63 11.17
N VAL A 15 -2.58 -3.77 11.92
CA VAL A 15 -3.90 -3.92 11.32
C VAL A 15 -4.54 -2.54 11.30
N THR A 16 -4.85 -2.06 10.09
CA THR A 16 -5.50 -0.76 9.93
C THR A 16 -6.82 -0.96 9.21
N ASP A 17 -7.91 -0.67 9.89
CA ASP A 17 -9.24 -0.78 9.33
C ASP A 17 -9.90 0.58 9.23
N PHE A 18 -10.78 0.71 8.27
CA PHE A 18 -11.51 1.95 8.01
C PHE A 18 -12.96 1.79 8.41
N GLN A 19 -13.54 2.86 8.96
CA GLN A 19 -14.93 2.84 9.40
C GLN A 19 -15.90 3.15 8.28
N HIS A 20 -15.43 3.76 7.21
CA HIS A 20 -16.26 4.13 6.07
C HIS A 20 -16.24 3.04 5.01
N ASN A 21 -17.31 2.91 4.25
CA ASN A 21 -17.38 1.93 3.16
C ASN A 21 -16.55 2.32 1.96
N PHE A 22 -16.24 3.61 1.81
CA PHE A 22 -15.49 4.11 0.67
C PHE A 22 -14.71 5.36 1.08
N GLU A 23 -13.44 5.41 0.72
CA GLU A 23 -12.59 6.58 0.88
C GLU A 23 -11.70 6.72 -0.33
N ILE A 24 -11.46 7.95 -0.75
CA ILE A 24 -10.52 8.27 -1.83
C ILE A 24 -9.66 9.44 -1.39
N GLU A 25 -8.35 9.32 -1.62
CA GLU A 25 -7.38 10.36 -1.33
C GLU A 25 -6.40 10.50 -2.49
N HIS A 26 -5.82 11.69 -2.62
CA HIS A 26 -4.82 11.96 -3.65
C HIS A 26 -3.61 12.63 -3.00
N PRO A 27 -2.85 11.89 -2.17
CA PRO A 27 -1.73 12.48 -1.44
C PRO A 27 -0.48 12.64 -2.29
N THR A 28 0.33 13.63 -1.90
CA THR A 28 1.70 13.82 -2.39
C THR A 28 2.58 13.99 -1.15
N THR A 29 3.57 13.13 -1.00
CA THR A 29 4.43 13.11 0.19
C THR A 29 5.88 12.88 -0.20
N THR A 30 6.80 13.13 0.75
CA THR A 30 8.21 12.83 0.59
C THR A 30 8.70 12.01 1.78
N LEU A 31 9.59 11.05 1.52
CA LEU A 31 10.27 10.22 2.54
C LEU A 31 9.39 9.69 3.66
N GLN A 32 8.13 9.45 3.37
CA GLN A 32 7.23 8.87 4.34
C GLN A 32 7.21 7.36 4.16
N GLN A 33 7.68 6.65 5.18
CA GLN A 33 7.74 5.19 5.13
C GLN A 33 6.62 4.61 5.98
N TRP A 34 5.92 3.65 5.42
CA TRP A 34 4.89 2.89 6.12
C TRP A 34 5.42 1.49 6.37
N GLY A 35 5.15 0.94 7.53
CA GLY A 35 5.52 -0.44 7.83
C GLY A 35 4.62 -1.44 7.11
N LEU A 36 4.89 -2.72 7.33
CA LEU A 36 3.99 -3.76 6.87
C LEU A 36 2.63 -3.59 7.53
N HIS A 37 1.57 -3.67 6.76
CA HIS A 37 0.23 -3.56 7.31
C HIS A 37 -0.78 -4.40 6.54
N ILE A 38 -1.92 -4.58 7.14
CA ILE A 38 -3.00 -5.40 6.61
C ILE A 38 -4.33 -4.70 6.91
N HIS A 39 -5.27 -4.81 5.98
CA HIS A 39 -6.63 -4.38 6.19
C HIS A 39 -7.51 -5.62 6.27
N SER A 40 -8.34 -5.75 7.31
CA SER A 40 -9.12 -6.96 7.48
C SER A 40 -10.42 -6.94 6.69
N ASN A 41 -10.93 -5.77 6.35
CA ASN A 41 -12.26 -5.60 5.77
C ASN A 41 -12.33 -4.67 4.57
N HIS A 42 -11.19 -4.28 3.99
CA HIS A 42 -11.16 -3.36 2.87
C HIS A 42 -10.24 -3.84 1.77
N TYR A 43 -10.61 -3.52 0.54
CA TYR A 43 -9.73 -3.54 -0.61
C TYR A 43 -9.06 -2.17 -0.70
N GLU A 44 -7.80 -2.15 -1.07
CA GLU A 44 -7.10 -0.92 -1.36
C GLU A 44 -6.67 -0.93 -2.83
N LEU A 45 -6.95 0.18 -3.52
CA LEU A 45 -6.44 0.42 -4.86
C LEU A 45 -5.51 1.61 -4.79
N LEU A 46 -4.29 1.44 -5.29
CA LEU A 46 -3.32 2.52 -5.35
C LEU A 46 -2.99 2.76 -6.81
N VAL A 47 -3.22 3.99 -7.28
CA VAL A 47 -2.85 4.41 -8.63
C VAL A 47 -1.59 5.26 -8.51
N PHE A 48 -0.49 4.76 -9.03
CA PHE A 48 0.79 5.45 -8.94
C PHE A 48 0.89 6.52 -10.02
N ILE A 49 1.23 7.75 -9.63
CA ILE A 49 1.36 8.87 -10.56
C ILE A 49 2.82 9.24 -10.75
N ARG A 50 3.56 9.51 -9.66
CA ARG A 50 4.98 9.84 -9.78
C ARG A 50 5.71 9.57 -8.48
N GLY A 51 7.03 9.44 -8.60
CA GLY A 51 7.89 9.18 -7.47
C GLY A 51 8.87 8.06 -7.78
N ASN A 52 9.57 7.61 -6.75
CA ASN A 52 10.47 6.48 -6.83
C ASN A 52 10.11 5.51 -5.72
N ALA A 53 9.32 4.52 -6.06
CA ALA A 53 8.73 3.63 -5.07
C ALA A 53 8.62 2.20 -5.60
N GLU A 54 8.62 1.27 -4.67
CA GLU A 54 8.39 -0.15 -4.92
C GLU A 54 7.24 -0.65 -4.08
N CYS A 55 6.44 -1.53 -4.65
CA CYS A 55 5.34 -2.18 -3.95
C CYS A 55 5.74 -3.61 -3.61
N TRP A 56 5.45 -4.02 -2.38
CA TRP A 56 5.61 -5.40 -1.94
C TRP A 56 4.27 -5.91 -1.38
N ILE A 57 3.81 -7.05 -1.93
CA ILE A 57 2.58 -7.69 -1.49
C ILE A 57 2.82 -9.19 -1.41
N GLU A 58 2.66 -9.77 -0.22
CA GLU A 58 2.75 -11.21 -0.02
C GLU A 58 3.99 -11.84 -0.67
N GLY A 59 5.15 -11.23 -0.48
CA GLY A 59 6.41 -11.70 -1.01
C GLY A 59 6.70 -11.35 -2.46
N ARG A 60 5.78 -10.70 -3.15
CA ARG A 60 6.00 -10.22 -4.52
C ARG A 60 6.30 -8.73 -4.50
N ARG A 61 7.20 -8.32 -5.36
CA ARG A 61 7.75 -6.99 -5.38
C ARG A 61 7.81 -6.42 -6.78
N LYS A 62 7.44 -5.16 -6.93
CA LYS A 62 7.49 -4.49 -8.22
C LYS A 62 7.84 -3.02 -8.06
N LYS A 63 8.74 -2.53 -8.91
CA LYS A 63 8.99 -1.09 -9.06
C LYS A 63 7.75 -0.46 -9.69
N LEU A 64 7.25 0.61 -9.08
CA LEU A 64 6.06 1.29 -9.58
C LEU A 64 6.39 2.24 -10.71
N GLU A 65 5.55 2.25 -11.73
CA GLU A 65 5.65 3.12 -12.90
C GLU A 65 4.33 3.86 -13.09
N TYR A 66 4.41 5.02 -13.74
CA TYR A 66 3.23 5.86 -13.99
C TYR A 66 2.08 5.03 -14.55
N GLY A 67 0.93 5.17 -13.94
CA GLY A 67 -0.27 4.48 -14.37
C GLY A 67 -0.44 3.08 -13.79
N ASP A 68 0.54 2.57 -13.02
CA ASP A 68 0.38 1.29 -12.35
C ASP A 68 -0.76 1.37 -11.35
N VAL A 69 -1.57 0.32 -11.31
CA VAL A 69 -2.62 0.15 -10.34
C VAL A 69 -2.29 -1.06 -9.47
N VAL A 70 -2.18 -0.82 -8.18
CA VAL A 70 -1.92 -1.88 -7.21
C VAL A 70 -3.23 -2.20 -6.50
N ILE A 71 -3.60 -3.46 -6.48
CA ILE A 71 -4.80 -3.92 -5.79
C ILE A 71 -4.38 -4.78 -4.61
N VAL A 72 -4.79 -4.38 -3.43
CA VAL A 72 -4.53 -5.12 -2.19
C VAL A 72 -5.85 -5.66 -1.70
N ASN A 73 -5.95 -6.98 -1.62
CA ASN A 73 -7.15 -7.64 -1.12
C ASN A 73 -7.18 -7.59 0.42
N PRO A 74 -8.35 -7.72 1.03
CA PRO A 74 -8.42 -7.81 2.49
C PRO A 74 -7.50 -8.93 3.01
N ARG A 75 -6.82 -8.63 4.10
CA ARG A 75 -5.90 -9.54 4.80
C ARG A 75 -4.61 -9.86 4.05
N GLU A 76 -4.32 -9.17 2.94
CA GLU A 76 -3.00 -9.25 2.32
C GLU A 76 -2.02 -8.30 3.00
N ILE A 77 -0.86 -8.81 3.40
CA ILE A 77 0.18 -7.99 3.99
C ILE A 77 0.90 -7.24 2.87
N HIS A 78 1.05 -5.94 3.03
CA HIS A 78 1.63 -5.10 1.99
C HIS A 78 2.47 -3.96 2.55
N ARG A 79 3.33 -3.42 1.70
CA ARG A 79 4.14 -2.27 2.03
C ARG A 79 4.57 -1.55 0.75
N ILE A 80 4.67 -0.22 0.85
CA ILE A 80 5.28 0.59 -0.20
C ILE A 80 6.62 1.09 0.32
N PHE A 81 7.67 0.85 -0.43
CA PHE A 81 9.02 1.34 -0.13
C PHE A 81 9.26 2.61 -0.92
N ILE A 82 9.57 3.71 -0.22
CA ILE A 82 9.95 4.97 -0.82
C ILE A 82 11.47 4.96 -0.94
N LEU A 83 11.97 5.07 -2.15
CA LEU A 83 13.40 4.82 -2.42
C LEU A 83 14.27 6.07 -2.38
N ASP A 84 13.69 7.26 -2.48
CA ASP A 84 14.43 8.52 -2.39
C ASP A 84 13.51 9.69 -2.03
N ASN A 85 14.03 10.91 -2.13
CA ASN A 85 13.32 12.14 -1.78
C ASN A 85 12.36 12.66 -2.86
N THR A 86 12.22 11.96 -3.97
CA THR A 86 11.29 12.38 -5.01
C THR A 86 9.88 12.40 -4.45
N GLU A 87 9.13 13.44 -4.80
CA GLU A 87 7.73 13.51 -4.38
C GLU A 87 6.98 12.28 -4.86
N TYR A 88 6.28 11.65 -3.94
CA TYR A 88 5.50 10.45 -4.19
C TYR A 88 4.03 10.83 -4.26
N GLU A 89 3.49 10.81 -5.48
CA GLU A 89 2.10 11.16 -5.75
C GLU A 89 1.32 9.93 -6.19
N ARG A 90 0.18 9.71 -5.57
CA ARG A 90 -0.68 8.56 -5.85
C ARG A 90 -2.11 8.88 -5.50
N ILE A 91 -3.02 8.09 -6.06
CA ILE A 91 -4.42 8.09 -5.65
C ILE A 91 -4.62 6.79 -4.87
N VAL A 92 -5.24 6.88 -3.70
CA VAL A 92 -5.52 5.72 -2.86
C VAL A 92 -7.02 5.63 -2.64
N ILE A 93 -7.57 4.47 -2.94
CA ILE A 93 -9.00 4.21 -2.79
C ILE A 93 -9.16 3.01 -1.85
N HIS A 94 -9.98 3.19 -0.82
CA HIS A 94 -10.34 2.12 0.10
C HIS A 94 -11.82 1.82 -0.07
N VAL A 95 -12.16 0.55 -0.28
CA VAL A 95 -13.54 0.10 -0.45
C VAL A 95 -13.77 -1.08 0.48
N SER A 96 -14.83 -1.01 1.27
CA SER A 96 -15.15 -2.12 2.16
C SER A 96 -15.59 -3.36 1.36
N ASP A 97 -15.29 -4.54 1.90
CA ASP A 97 -15.71 -5.77 1.25
C ASP A 97 -17.23 -5.93 1.26
N SER A 98 -17.91 -5.40 2.26
CA SER A 98 -19.38 -5.43 2.31
C SER A 98 -20.00 -4.61 1.17
N MET A 99 -19.36 -3.50 0.78
CA MET A 99 -19.86 -2.69 -0.34
C MET A 99 -19.75 -3.43 -1.67
N LEU A 100 -18.71 -4.23 -1.84
CA LEU A 100 -18.49 -4.97 -3.09
C LEU A 100 -19.33 -6.25 -3.20
N LYS A 101 -19.92 -6.70 -2.11
CA LYS A 101 -20.70 -7.94 -2.08
C LYS A 101 -22.18 -7.74 -2.36
N GLU A 102 -22.60 -6.53 -2.58
CA GLU A 102 -24.01 -6.25 -2.89
C GLU A 102 -24.40 -6.65 -4.30
#